data_4699237943b3574b1a2ef3037d3583a3
#
_entry.id   4699237943b3574b1a2ef3037d3583a3
#
_cell.length_a   1.000
_cell.length_b   1.000
_cell.length_c   1.000
_cell.angle_alpha   90.00
_cell.angle_beta   90.00
_cell.angle_gamma   90.00
#
_symmetry.space_group_name_H-M   'P 1'
#
loop_
_entity.id
_entity.type
_entity.pdbx_description
1 polymer ?
#
loop_
_entity_poly.entity_id
_entity_poly.type
_entity_poly.pdbx_seq_one_letter_code
_entity_poly.pdbx_strand_id
1 'polypeptide(L)'
;MYLRTASPVAVDGHILVPEGSYVQGVVSRAKRSGKVAGRAELALRLESLTLPNGKALKISPRLSSVDSNETGQKVERDENIVKQGSDYGTDARRIAILAASGAGIGGIADRSWSGAGIGAGAGGAVGFASTLLTRGKEVDLRQGSTLDIVFDRAVVVE
;
A
#
# COMPACT_ATOMS: atom_id res chain seq x y z
N MET A 1 3.91 -15.43 -9.00
CA MET A 1 2.81 -14.59 -9.51
C MET A 1 2.99 -14.38 -11.01
N TYR A 2 1.89 -14.23 -11.74
CA TYR A 2 1.91 -13.99 -13.17
C TYR A 2 1.23 -12.67 -13.48
N LEU A 3 1.85 -11.88 -14.36
CA LEU A 3 1.39 -10.56 -14.78
C LEU A 3 1.36 -10.51 -16.30
N ARG A 4 0.67 -9.51 -16.84
CA ARG A 4 0.69 -9.17 -18.27
C ARG A 4 1.10 -7.72 -18.45
N THR A 5 1.82 -7.44 -19.51
CA THR A 5 2.08 -6.06 -19.90
C THR A 5 0.78 -5.42 -20.39
N ALA A 6 0.43 -4.28 -19.79
CA ALA A 6 -0.77 -3.51 -20.15
C ALA A 6 -0.48 -2.48 -21.24
N SER A 7 0.81 -2.12 -21.44
CA SER A 7 1.23 -1.16 -22.44
C SER A 7 2.48 -1.66 -23.15
N PRO A 8 2.66 -1.37 -24.44
CA PRO A 8 3.88 -1.73 -25.15
C PRO A 8 5.06 -0.85 -24.69
N VAL A 9 6.25 -1.43 -24.64
CA VAL A 9 7.50 -0.68 -24.44
C VAL A 9 8.19 -0.49 -25.77
N ALA A 10 8.37 0.78 -26.17
CA ALA A 10 9.05 1.13 -27.41
C ALA A 10 10.33 1.93 -27.12
N VAL A 11 11.36 1.68 -27.90
CA VAL A 11 12.63 2.41 -27.89
C VAL A 11 12.97 2.77 -29.34
N ASP A 12 13.29 4.02 -29.58
CA ASP A 12 13.62 4.54 -30.91
C ASP A 12 12.56 4.20 -32.00
N GLY A 13 11.27 4.23 -31.62
CA GLY A 13 10.16 3.91 -32.51
C GLY A 13 9.92 2.42 -32.76
N HIS A 14 10.72 1.53 -32.19
CA HIS A 14 10.55 0.09 -32.29
C HIS A 14 9.91 -0.49 -31.01
N ILE A 15 8.85 -1.28 -31.16
CA ILE A 15 8.22 -1.98 -30.04
C ILE A 15 9.11 -3.17 -29.65
N LEU A 16 9.75 -3.08 -28.49
CA LEU A 16 10.58 -4.14 -27.95
C LEU A 16 9.78 -5.14 -27.11
N VAL A 17 8.81 -4.65 -26.35
CA VAL A 17 7.91 -5.47 -25.53
C VAL A 17 6.48 -5.16 -25.96
N PRO A 18 5.82 -6.06 -26.68
CA PRO A 18 4.41 -5.89 -27.02
C PRO A 18 3.50 -5.97 -25.81
N GLU A 19 2.35 -5.34 -25.93
CA GLU A 19 1.24 -5.54 -24.98
C GLU A 19 0.85 -7.03 -24.91
N GLY A 20 0.44 -7.49 -23.74
CA GLY A 20 0.04 -8.89 -23.53
C GLY A 20 1.21 -9.86 -23.29
N SER A 21 2.47 -9.38 -23.27
CA SER A 21 3.61 -10.20 -22.89
C SER A 21 3.46 -10.69 -21.44
N TYR A 22 3.93 -11.91 -21.15
CA TYR A 22 3.82 -12.50 -19.83
C TYR A 22 5.03 -12.19 -18.97
N VAL A 23 4.78 -11.73 -17.74
CA VAL A 23 5.82 -11.49 -16.75
C VAL A 23 5.63 -12.44 -15.57
N GLN A 24 6.69 -13.15 -15.22
CA GLN A 24 6.73 -14.01 -14.04
C GLN A 24 7.53 -13.35 -12.94
N GLY A 25 7.01 -13.36 -11.74
CA GLY A 25 7.68 -12.87 -10.56
C GLY A 25 7.37 -13.70 -9.33
N VAL A 26 8.14 -13.46 -8.28
CA VAL A 26 8.00 -14.10 -6.98
C VAL A 26 7.76 -13.07 -5.90
N VAL A 27 7.02 -13.45 -4.87
CA VAL A 27 6.92 -12.70 -3.63
C VAL A 27 8.12 -13.09 -2.78
N SER A 28 9.10 -12.20 -2.64
CA SER A 28 10.33 -12.46 -1.91
C SER A 28 10.18 -12.25 -0.40
N ARG A 29 9.27 -11.37 0.02
CA ARG A 29 8.96 -11.12 1.42
C ARG A 29 7.50 -10.71 1.56
N ALA A 30 6.84 -11.25 2.58
CA ALA A 30 5.50 -10.82 3.00
C ALA A 30 5.52 -10.61 4.52
N LYS A 31 5.20 -9.39 4.97
CA LYS A 31 5.09 -9.03 6.37
C LYS A 31 3.69 -8.48 6.62
N ARG A 32 3.01 -9.06 7.59
CA ARG A 32 1.67 -8.59 8.00
C ARG A 32 1.78 -7.35 8.88
N SER A 33 0.73 -6.55 8.90
CA SER A 33 0.62 -5.43 9.82
C SER A 33 0.58 -5.89 11.27
N GLY A 34 1.37 -5.21 12.13
CA GLY A 34 1.37 -5.44 13.57
C GLY A 34 0.23 -4.70 14.27
N LYS A 35 -0.10 -5.10 15.51
CA LYS A 35 -1.13 -4.44 16.33
C LYS A 35 -0.66 -3.09 16.90
N VAL A 36 0.62 -2.94 17.21
CA VAL A 36 1.16 -1.76 17.91
C VAL A 36 2.06 -0.92 17.01
N ALA A 37 2.84 -1.56 16.17
CA ALA A 37 3.70 -0.87 15.20
C ALA A 37 4.04 -1.84 14.07
N GLY A 38 4.00 -1.36 12.87
CA GLY A 38 4.43 -2.12 11.71
C GLY A 38 3.37 -2.09 10.61
N ARG A 39 3.79 -1.55 9.48
CA ARG A 39 3.02 -1.57 8.25
C ARG A 39 3.14 -2.93 7.61
N ALA A 40 2.12 -3.35 6.90
CA ALA A 40 2.22 -4.49 6.01
C ALA A 40 3.21 -4.16 4.88
N GLU A 41 4.07 -5.10 4.56
CA GLU A 41 5.08 -4.99 3.52
C GLU A 41 5.01 -6.21 2.62
N LEU A 42 5.08 -5.97 1.32
CA LEU A 42 5.13 -7.01 0.30
C LEU A 42 6.27 -6.70 -0.65
N ALA A 43 7.32 -7.52 -0.66
CA ALA A 43 8.41 -7.39 -1.59
C ALA A 43 8.19 -8.30 -2.79
N LEU A 44 8.29 -7.72 -3.98
CA LEU A 44 8.08 -8.40 -5.26
C LEU A 44 9.39 -8.40 -6.05
N ARG A 45 9.70 -9.52 -6.68
CA ARG A 45 10.81 -9.65 -7.61
C ARG A 45 10.30 -10.23 -8.91
N LEU A 46 10.46 -9.47 -9.99
CA LEU A 46 10.15 -9.93 -11.33
C LEU A 46 11.40 -10.59 -11.93
N GLU A 47 11.24 -11.76 -12.51
CA GLU A 47 12.36 -12.61 -12.89
C GLU A 47 12.43 -12.88 -14.40
N SER A 48 11.29 -13.01 -15.05
CA SER A 48 11.26 -13.30 -16.50
C SER A 48 10.14 -12.57 -17.21
N LEU A 49 10.40 -12.25 -18.46
CA LEU A 49 9.46 -11.68 -19.42
C LEU A 49 9.41 -12.59 -20.62
N THR A 50 8.24 -13.13 -20.95
CA THR A 50 8.02 -13.96 -22.13
C THR A 50 7.23 -13.15 -23.15
N LEU A 51 7.83 -12.92 -24.29
CA LEU A 51 7.22 -12.23 -25.42
C LEU A 51 6.18 -13.13 -26.13
N PRO A 52 5.23 -12.56 -26.89
CA PRO A 52 4.23 -13.33 -27.61
C PRO A 52 4.82 -14.32 -28.64
N ASN A 53 6.04 -14.07 -29.10
CA ASN A 53 6.79 -14.99 -30.00
C ASN A 53 7.38 -16.21 -29.27
N GLY A 54 7.13 -16.36 -27.96
CA GLY A 54 7.67 -17.44 -27.13
C GLY A 54 9.06 -17.20 -26.57
N LYS A 55 9.71 -16.08 -26.91
CA LYS A 55 11.04 -15.75 -26.40
C LYS A 55 10.97 -15.33 -24.94
N ALA A 56 11.75 -15.99 -24.08
CA ALA A 56 11.84 -15.67 -22.65
C ALA A 56 13.13 -14.89 -22.36
N LEU A 57 12.97 -13.74 -21.72
CA LEU A 57 14.05 -12.84 -21.32
C LEU A 57 14.13 -12.82 -19.79
N LYS A 58 15.34 -12.92 -19.26
CA LYS A 58 15.57 -12.71 -17.83
C LYS A 58 15.58 -11.22 -17.55
N ILE A 59 14.74 -10.79 -16.60
CA ILE A 59 14.59 -9.38 -16.24
C ILE A 59 14.79 -9.18 -14.74
N SER A 60 15.15 -7.97 -14.36
CA SER A 60 15.29 -7.59 -12.95
C SER A 60 14.94 -6.09 -12.81
N PRO A 61 13.71 -5.69 -13.13
CA PRO A 61 13.30 -4.29 -13.05
C PRO A 61 13.06 -3.85 -11.61
N ARG A 62 13.04 -2.54 -11.40
CA ARG A 62 12.55 -1.93 -10.17
C ARG A 62 11.08 -1.62 -10.27
N LEU A 63 10.37 -1.81 -9.16
CA LEU A 63 9.00 -1.40 -9.01
C LEU A 63 8.96 0.12 -8.76
N SER A 64 8.24 0.86 -9.59
CA SER A 64 8.10 2.31 -9.48
C SER A 64 6.85 2.71 -8.72
N SER A 65 5.71 2.14 -9.08
CA SER A 65 4.44 2.41 -8.42
C SER A 65 3.51 1.19 -8.49
N VAL A 66 2.50 1.21 -7.63
CA VAL A 66 1.38 0.29 -7.65
C VAL A 66 0.13 1.14 -7.73
N ASP A 67 -0.60 1.02 -8.81
CA ASP A 67 -1.90 1.66 -8.93
C ASP A 67 -2.94 0.78 -8.23
N SER A 68 -3.18 1.10 -6.98
CA SER A 68 -4.25 0.55 -6.19
C SER A 68 -5.22 1.69 -5.87
N ASN A 69 -6.21 1.85 -6.70
CA ASN A 69 -7.19 2.95 -6.68
C ASN A 69 -7.90 3.20 -5.33
N GLU A 70 -7.72 2.36 -4.32
CA GLU A 70 -8.46 2.48 -3.06
C GLU A 70 -7.63 2.28 -1.78
N THR A 71 -6.38 1.85 -1.84
CA THR A 71 -5.70 1.35 -0.64
C THR A 71 -4.56 2.22 -0.10
N GLY A 72 -4.19 3.32 -0.78
CA GLY A 72 -3.14 4.22 -0.32
C GLY A 72 -1.76 3.54 -0.17
N GLN A 73 -1.51 2.52 -0.98
CA GLN A 73 -0.24 1.79 -0.98
C GLN A 73 0.87 2.65 -1.59
N LYS A 74 2.07 2.53 -1.06
CA LYS A 74 3.27 3.21 -1.55
C LYS A 74 4.37 2.20 -1.84
N VAL A 75 5.13 2.44 -2.90
CA VAL A 75 6.31 1.65 -3.24
C VAL A 75 7.55 2.30 -2.66
N GLU A 76 8.34 1.52 -1.94
CA GLU A 76 9.70 1.89 -1.59
C GLU A 76 10.63 1.42 -2.71
N ARG A 77 11.20 2.37 -3.44
CA ARG A 77 11.89 2.13 -4.71
C ARG A 77 13.16 1.28 -4.59
N ASP A 78 13.85 1.39 -3.47
CA ASP A 78 15.17 0.75 -3.31
C ASP A 78 15.09 -0.77 -3.12
N GLU A 79 13.98 -1.30 -2.61
CA GLU A 79 13.84 -2.73 -2.27
C GLU A 79 12.67 -3.43 -2.99
N ASN A 80 11.99 -2.77 -3.94
CA ASN A 80 10.76 -3.29 -4.59
C ASN A 80 9.69 -3.70 -3.55
N ILE A 81 9.59 -2.94 -2.47
CA ILE A 81 8.65 -3.20 -1.38
C ILE A 81 7.41 -2.34 -1.54
N VAL A 82 6.26 -2.99 -1.58
CA VAL A 82 4.96 -2.33 -1.47
C VAL A 82 4.61 -2.21 0.01
N LYS A 83 4.50 -0.99 0.51
CA LYS A 83 4.08 -0.70 1.88
C LYS A 83 2.68 -0.11 1.91
N GLN A 84 1.91 -0.51 2.90
CA GLN A 84 0.64 0.14 3.18
C GLN A 84 0.89 1.57 3.65
N GLY A 85 0.12 2.53 3.12
CA GLY A 85 0.15 3.92 3.57
C GLY A 85 -0.16 4.06 5.07
N SER A 86 0.29 5.15 5.69
CA SER A 86 -0.03 5.43 7.09
C SER A 86 -1.47 5.91 7.22
N ASP A 87 -2.22 5.31 8.14
CA ASP A 87 -3.59 5.71 8.48
C ASP A 87 -3.65 6.81 9.56
N TYR A 88 -2.52 7.50 9.83
CA TYR A 88 -2.45 8.52 10.90
C TYR A 88 -3.57 9.56 10.82
N GLY A 89 -3.96 9.97 9.62
CA GLY A 89 -5.04 10.93 9.44
C GLY A 89 -6.41 10.36 9.86
N THR A 90 -6.67 9.10 9.55
CA THR A 90 -7.90 8.40 9.93
C THR A 90 -7.94 8.15 11.44
N ASP A 91 -6.80 7.76 12.02
CA ASP A 91 -6.70 7.48 13.45
C ASP A 91 -6.83 8.78 14.28
N ALA A 92 -6.15 9.85 13.86
CA ALA A 92 -6.30 11.16 14.48
C ALA A 92 -7.75 11.67 14.41
N ARG A 93 -8.43 11.46 13.27
CA ARG A 93 -9.85 11.84 13.12
C ARG A 93 -10.76 11.02 14.03
N ARG A 94 -10.54 9.71 14.18
CA ARG A 94 -11.30 8.85 15.10
C ARG A 94 -11.13 9.28 16.53
N ILE A 95 -9.91 9.55 16.97
CA ILE A 95 -9.62 10.06 18.32
C ILE A 95 -10.33 11.39 18.55
N ALA A 96 -10.27 12.32 17.60
CA ALA A 96 -10.93 13.61 17.69
C ALA A 96 -12.45 13.48 17.76
N ILE A 97 -13.07 12.60 16.98
CA ILE A 97 -14.51 12.36 17.01
C ILE A 97 -14.94 11.79 18.37
N LEU A 98 -14.23 10.80 18.90
CA LEU A 98 -14.55 10.20 20.20
C LEU A 98 -14.33 11.17 21.35
N ALA A 99 -13.28 12.00 21.30
CA ALA A 99 -13.06 13.05 22.27
C ALA A 99 -14.19 14.12 22.22
N ALA A 100 -14.59 14.55 21.04
CA ALA A 100 -15.68 15.51 20.87
C ALA A 100 -17.04 14.95 21.34
N SER A 101 -17.31 13.68 21.03
CA SER A 101 -18.53 13.00 21.50
C SER A 101 -18.55 12.88 23.04
N GLY A 102 -17.39 12.49 23.63
CA GLY A 102 -17.24 12.41 25.07
C GLY A 102 -17.44 13.77 25.77
N ALA A 103 -16.86 14.84 25.18
CA ALA A 103 -17.04 16.20 25.69
C ALA A 103 -18.51 16.65 25.65
N GLY A 104 -19.22 16.35 24.54
CA GLY A 104 -20.64 16.66 24.41
C GLY A 104 -21.49 15.97 25.48
N ILE A 105 -21.33 14.68 25.67
CA ILE A 105 -22.08 13.91 26.67
C ILE A 105 -21.73 14.37 28.08
N GLY A 106 -20.43 14.53 28.40
CA GLY A 106 -19.99 14.98 29.72
C GLY A 106 -20.48 16.41 30.06
N GLY A 107 -20.42 17.33 29.09
CA GLY A 107 -20.90 18.70 29.27
C GLY A 107 -22.41 18.80 29.49
N ILE A 108 -23.22 17.95 28.82
CA ILE A 108 -24.66 17.89 28.99
C ILE A 108 -25.02 17.27 30.34
N ALA A 109 -24.34 16.17 30.72
CA ALA A 109 -24.64 15.44 31.95
C ALA A 109 -24.39 16.27 33.21
N ASP A 110 -23.30 17.04 33.26
CA ASP A 110 -22.89 17.81 34.43
C ASP A 110 -23.15 19.33 34.29
N ARG A 111 -23.59 19.76 33.09
CA ARG A 111 -23.79 21.19 32.74
C ARG A 111 -22.62 22.09 33.12
N SER A 112 -21.40 21.55 33.07
CA SER A 112 -20.20 22.24 33.46
C SER A 112 -19.07 22.02 32.45
N TRP A 113 -18.13 22.97 32.40
CA TRP A 113 -16.91 22.85 31.61
C TRP A 113 -16.00 21.70 32.09
N SER A 114 -16.07 21.39 33.39
CA SER A 114 -15.32 20.26 33.97
C SER A 114 -15.84 18.92 33.45
N GLY A 115 -17.17 18.74 33.35
CA GLY A 115 -17.77 17.54 32.79
C GLY A 115 -17.39 17.33 31.33
N ALA A 116 -17.38 18.41 30.53
CA ALA A 116 -16.94 18.34 29.16
C ALA A 116 -15.45 17.96 29.05
N GLY A 117 -14.59 18.47 29.92
CA GLY A 117 -13.15 18.14 29.97
C GLY A 117 -12.91 16.67 30.34
N ILE A 118 -13.59 16.14 31.34
CA ILE A 118 -13.51 14.74 31.75
C ILE A 118 -14.04 13.83 30.64
N GLY A 119 -15.17 14.17 30.03
CA GLY A 119 -15.77 13.42 28.94
C GLY A 119 -14.86 13.38 27.69
N ALA A 120 -14.22 14.52 27.33
CA ALA A 120 -13.25 14.58 26.24
C ALA A 120 -12.01 13.74 26.54
N GLY A 121 -11.51 13.78 27.78
CA GLY A 121 -10.35 12.98 28.21
C GLY A 121 -10.65 11.48 28.15
N ALA A 122 -11.80 11.04 28.65
CA ALA A 122 -12.23 9.65 28.58
C ALA A 122 -12.47 9.20 27.13
N GLY A 123 -13.15 9.98 26.30
CA GLY A 123 -13.39 9.69 24.90
C GLY A 123 -12.11 9.63 24.10
N GLY A 124 -11.17 10.55 24.35
CA GLY A 124 -9.84 10.56 23.73
C GLY A 124 -9.01 9.33 24.11
N ALA A 125 -9.03 8.94 25.39
CA ALA A 125 -8.32 7.75 25.86
C ALA A 125 -8.85 6.46 25.24
N VAL A 126 -10.17 6.30 25.13
CA VAL A 126 -10.82 5.18 24.45
C VAL A 126 -10.48 5.20 22.97
N GLY A 127 -10.50 6.36 22.33
CA GLY A 127 -10.12 6.52 20.92
C GLY A 127 -8.69 6.09 20.68
N PHE A 128 -7.77 6.54 21.50
CA PHE A 128 -6.36 6.17 21.41
C PHE A 128 -6.14 4.67 21.63
N ALA A 129 -6.74 4.10 22.69
CA ALA A 129 -6.65 2.68 22.96
C ALA A 129 -7.22 1.84 21.81
N SER A 130 -8.33 2.27 21.19
CA SER A 130 -8.92 1.55 20.05
C SER A 130 -8.01 1.57 18.83
N THR A 131 -7.30 2.67 18.55
CA THR A 131 -6.35 2.75 17.44
C THR A 131 -5.12 1.87 17.66
N LEU A 132 -4.64 1.78 18.91
CA LEU A 132 -3.52 0.88 19.26
C LEU A 132 -3.89 -0.60 19.15
N LEU A 133 -5.15 -0.94 19.38
CA LEU A 133 -5.64 -2.34 19.33
C LEU A 133 -6.07 -2.78 17.92
N THR A 134 -6.33 -1.84 17.01
CA THR A 134 -6.67 -2.18 15.62
C THR A 134 -5.43 -2.58 14.85
N ARG A 135 -5.52 -3.68 14.10
CA ARG A 135 -4.48 -4.04 13.11
C ARG A 135 -4.48 -2.99 12.00
N GLY A 136 -3.29 -2.55 11.59
CA GLY A 136 -3.14 -1.74 10.39
C GLY A 136 -3.66 -2.49 9.14
N LYS A 137 -3.98 -1.75 8.10
CA LYS A 137 -4.41 -2.34 6.82
C LYS A 137 -3.33 -3.23 6.24
N GLU A 138 -3.72 -4.35 5.65
CA GLU A 138 -2.82 -5.26 4.95
C GLU A 138 -2.57 -4.77 3.51
N VAL A 139 -1.43 -5.16 2.93
CA VAL A 139 -1.16 -4.98 1.50
C VAL A 139 -1.94 -6.06 0.75
N ASP A 140 -2.85 -5.64 -0.11
CA ASP A 140 -3.66 -6.52 -0.94
C ASP A 140 -3.45 -6.17 -2.42
N LEU A 141 -2.82 -7.07 -3.16
CA LEU A 141 -2.67 -6.98 -4.61
C LEU A 141 -3.77 -7.83 -5.27
N ARG A 142 -4.84 -7.16 -5.66
CA ARG A 142 -5.98 -7.80 -6.33
C ARG A 142 -5.69 -8.06 -7.79
N GLN A 143 -6.41 -9.01 -8.37
CA GLN A 143 -6.43 -9.16 -9.82
C GLN A 143 -6.91 -7.85 -10.47
N GLY A 144 -6.20 -7.40 -11.50
CA GLY A 144 -6.45 -6.11 -12.15
C GLY A 144 -5.65 -4.93 -11.59
N SER A 145 -4.86 -5.12 -10.52
CA SER A 145 -3.92 -4.08 -10.07
C SER A 145 -2.83 -3.86 -11.11
N THR A 146 -2.53 -2.60 -11.41
CA THR A 146 -1.43 -2.21 -12.30
C THR A 146 -0.17 -1.97 -11.51
N LEU A 147 0.94 -2.48 -12.00
CA LEU A 147 2.28 -2.29 -11.45
C LEU A 147 3.12 -1.54 -12.48
N ASP A 148 3.65 -0.39 -12.11
CA ASP A 148 4.62 0.31 -12.94
C ASP A 148 6.02 -0.14 -12.59
N ILE A 149 6.78 -0.51 -13.62
CA ILE A 149 8.15 -0.97 -13.47
C ILE A 149 9.09 -0.10 -14.30
N VAL A 150 10.33 0.04 -13.83
CA VAL A 150 11.39 0.73 -14.53
C VAL A 150 12.57 -0.20 -14.70
N PHE A 151 13.06 -0.29 -15.92
CA PHE A 151 14.31 -1.00 -16.22
C PHE A 151 15.48 -0.03 -16.00
N ASP A 152 16.30 -0.30 -15.01
CA ASP A 152 17.53 0.45 -14.71
C ASP A 152 18.78 -0.17 -15.32
N ARG A 153 18.62 -1.31 -15.99
CA ARG A 153 19.67 -2.02 -16.73
C ARG A 153 19.21 -2.35 -18.14
N ALA A 154 20.14 -2.33 -19.06
CA ALA A 154 19.87 -2.74 -20.43
C ALA A 154 19.37 -4.19 -20.47
N VAL A 155 18.21 -4.40 -21.09
CA VAL A 155 17.70 -5.74 -21.40
C VAL A 155 18.01 -5.99 -22.86
N VAL A 156 18.88 -6.97 -23.14
CA VAL A 156 19.22 -7.33 -24.50
C VAL A 156 18.11 -8.23 -25.05
N VAL A 157 17.43 -7.74 -26.07
CA VAL A 157 16.42 -8.48 -26.84
C VAL A 157 17.10 -8.89 -28.14
N GLU A 158 17.76 -10.05 -28.16
CA GLU A 158 18.33 -10.63 -29.39
C GLU A 158 17.24 -11.29 -30.24
#